data_89549e0a05b9e3acad6cc7cf7312d7b6
#
_entry.id   89549e0a05b9e3acad6cc7cf7312d7b6
#
_cell.length_a   1.000
_cell.length_b   1.000
_cell.length_c   1.000
_cell.angle_alpha   90.00
_cell.angle_beta   90.00
_cell.angle_gamma   90.00
#
_symmetry.space_group_name_H-M   'P 1'
#
loop_
_entity.id
_entity.type
_entity.pdbx_description
1 polymer ?
#
loop_
_entity_poly.entity_id
_entity_poly.type
_entity_poly.pdbx_seq_one_letter_code
_entity_poly.pdbx_strand_id
1 'polypeptide(L)' 'MNMRDLEAAVLRALEQATGGIGDRPIEPDVPLAEQFDLDPQRFRAALSRETGLDIPAEDDAGLRTLSGCLDFLSGGLSE' A
#
# COMPACT_ATOMS: atom_id res chain seq x y z
N MET A 1 -13.74 -7.75 1.40
CA MET A 1 -12.66 -7.62 0.40
C MET A 1 -11.67 -8.75 0.59
N ASN A 2 -11.35 -9.48 -0.45
CA ASN A 2 -10.42 -10.61 -0.34
C ASN A 2 -8.98 -10.16 -0.56
N MET A 3 -8.03 -11.08 -0.38
CA MET A 3 -6.60 -10.75 -0.48
C MET A 3 -6.20 -10.20 -1.85
N ARG A 4 -6.79 -10.72 -2.92
CA ARG A 4 -6.51 -10.23 -4.27
C ARG A 4 -6.97 -8.80 -4.46
N ASP A 5 -8.13 -8.44 -3.88
CA ASP A 5 -8.64 -7.09 -3.96
C ASP A 5 -7.74 -6.13 -3.17
N LEU A 6 -7.23 -6.59 -2.02
CA LEU A 6 -6.29 -5.80 -1.24
C LEU A 6 -4.99 -5.56 -2.00
N GLU A 7 -4.45 -6.60 -2.63
CA GLU A 7 -3.25 -6.45 -3.45
C GLU A 7 -3.48 -5.47 -4.60
N ALA A 8 -4.62 -5.59 -5.27
CA ALA A 8 -4.95 -4.69 -6.37
C ALA A 8 -5.05 -3.24 -5.89
N ALA A 9 -5.63 -3.02 -4.71
CA ALA A 9 -5.73 -1.69 -4.14
C ALA A 9 -4.35 -1.11 -3.82
N VAL A 10 -3.45 -1.93 -3.26
CA VAL A 10 -2.09 -1.50 -2.97
C VAL A 10 -1.35 -1.14 -4.25
N LEU A 11 -1.48 -1.97 -5.29
CA LEU A 11 -0.84 -1.71 -6.58
C LEU A 11 -1.33 -0.41 -7.21
N ARG A 12 -2.63 -0.16 -7.15
CA ARG A 12 -3.21 1.08 -7.67
C ARG A 12 -2.70 2.29 -6.89
N ALA A 13 -2.62 2.15 -5.56
CA ALA A 13 -2.10 3.23 -4.73
C ALA A 13 -0.63 3.52 -5.06
N LEU A 14 0.16 2.47 -5.29
CA LEU A 14 1.55 2.61 -5.69
C LEU A 14 1.68 3.35 -7.02
N GLU A 15 0.86 2.97 -8.00
CA GLU A 15 0.88 3.63 -9.30
C GLU A 15 0.55 5.12 -9.18
N GLN A 16 -0.44 5.46 -8.36
CA GLN A 16 -0.84 6.85 -8.14
C GLN A 16 0.27 7.63 -7.44
N ALA A 17 0.94 7.01 -6.47
CA ALA A 17 1.94 7.68 -5.66
C ALA A 17 3.29 7.83 -6.38
N THR A 18 3.57 6.95 -7.36
CA THR A 18 4.85 6.95 -8.06
C THR A 18 4.77 7.42 -9.51
N GLY A 19 3.55 7.53 -10.04
CA GLY A 19 3.36 7.85 -11.45
C GLY A 19 3.41 6.65 -12.36
N GLY A 20 3.47 5.44 -11.78
CA GLY A 20 3.46 4.18 -12.52
C GLY A 20 4.64 3.30 -12.14
N ILE A 21 4.37 2.03 -11.95
CA ILE A 21 5.40 1.05 -11.59
C ILE A 21 5.71 0.09 -12.75
N GLY A 22 4.91 0.12 -13.81
CA GLY A 22 5.11 -0.73 -14.97
C GLY A 22 5.01 -2.20 -14.61
N ASP A 23 5.87 -3.01 -15.22
CA ASP A 23 5.92 -4.46 -15.01
C ASP A 23 6.94 -4.87 -13.95
N ARG A 24 7.41 -3.92 -13.15
CA ARG A 24 8.44 -4.21 -12.15
C ARG A 24 7.88 -5.11 -11.05
N PRO A 25 8.61 -6.18 -10.68
CA PRO A 25 8.19 -7.02 -9.57
C PRO A 25 8.29 -6.27 -8.25
N ILE A 26 7.34 -6.53 -7.35
CA ILE A 26 7.35 -5.93 -6.03
C ILE A 26 7.78 -6.99 -5.02
N GLU A 27 8.85 -6.69 -4.28
CA GLU A 27 9.30 -7.57 -3.22
C GLU A 27 8.54 -7.24 -1.94
N PRO A 28 7.80 -8.21 -1.37
CA PRO A 28 6.93 -7.92 -0.23
C PRO A 28 7.67 -7.60 1.06
N ASP A 29 8.92 -8.03 1.17
CA ASP A 29 9.72 -7.85 2.38
C ASP A 29 10.67 -6.64 2.32
N VAL A 30 10.76 -5.99 1.17
CA VAL A 30 11.64 -4.85 0.97
C VAL A 30 10.80 -3.56 1.05
N PRO A 31 11.28 -2.53 1.76
CA PRO A 31 10.55 -1.27 1.83
C PRO A 31 10.22 -0.72 0.45
N LEU A 32 8.98 -0.33 0.27
CA LEU A 32 8.49 0.17 -1.03
C LEU A 32 9.23 1.43 -1.46
N ALA A 33 9.61 2.28 -0.49
CA ALA A 33 10.36 3.49 -0.79
C ALA A 33 11.77 3.21 -1.32
N GLU A 34 12.30 2.01 -1.06
CA GLU A 34 13.60 1.59 -1.60
C GLU A 34 13.48 0.99 -3.00
N GLN A 35 12.31 0.42 -3.30
CA GLN A 35 12.06 -0.20 -4.60
C GLN A 35 11.59 0.82 -5.63
N PHE A 36 10.87 1.83 -5.18
CA PHE A 36 10.26 2.85 -6.03
C PHE A 36 10.52 4.22 -5.43
N ASP A 37 10.47 5.24 -6.26
CA ASP A 37 10.55 6.62 -5.80
C ASP A 37 9.17 7.02 -5.26
N LEU A 38 8.92 6.68 -4.01
CA LEU A 38 7.60 6.73 -3.39
C LEU A 38 7.51 7.78 -2.29
N ASP A 39 6.50 8.65 -2.39
CA ASP A 39 6.15 9.57 -1.31
C ASP A 39 5.18 8.85 -0.36
N PRO A 40 5.57 8.59 0.90
CA PRO A 40 4.71 7.86 1.84
C PRO A 40 3.35 8.51 2.06
N GLN A 41 3.31 9.84 2.08
CA GLN A 41 2.04 10.56 2.29
C GLN A 41 1.09 10.34 1.12
N ARG A 42 1.60 10.41 -0.09
CA ARG A 42 0.80 10.18 -1.29
C ARG A 42 0.30 8.74 -1.34
N PHE A 43 1.18 7.81 -1.01
CA PHE A 43 0.81 6.41 -0.98
C PHE A 43 -0.28 6.14 0.04
N ARG A 44 -0.14 6.66 1.26
CA ARG A 44 -1.16 6.50 2.30
C ARG A 44 -2.50 7.07 1.85
N ALA A 45 -2.49 8.28 1.30
CA ALA A 45 -3.71 8.93 0.84
C ALA A 45 -4.37 8.14 -0.29
N ALA A 46 -3.58 7.65 -1.23
CA ALA A 46 -4.08 6.85 -2.34
C ALA A 46 -4.64 5.52 -1.85
N LEU A 47 -3.95 4.89 -0.91
CA LEU A 47 -4.38 3.61 -0.35
C LEU A 47 -5.69 3.78 0.43
N SER A 48 -5.81 4.85 1.20
CA SER A 48 -7.04 5.16 1.91
C SER A 48 -8.21 5.34 0.93
N ARG A 49 -7.97 6.03 -0.17
CA ARG A 49 -8.98 6.25 -1.19
C ARG A 49 -9.40 4.95 -1.87
N GLU A 50 -8.43 4.10 -2.20
CA GLU A 50 -8.71 2.84 -2.89
C GLU A 50 -9.45 1.83 -2.01
N THR A 51 -9.17 1.82 -0.72
CA THR A 51 -9.76 0.86 0.22
C THR A 51 -10.97 1.41 0.97
N GLY A 52 -11.12 2.72 1.00
CA GLY A 52 -12.16 3.36 1.79
C GLY A 52 -11.90 3.34 3.29
N LEU A 53 -10.70 2.95 3.69
CA LEU A 53 -10.30 2.89 5.10
C LEU A 53 -9.61 4.18 5.50
N ASP A 54 -9.80 4.58 6.77
CA ASP A 54 -9.12 5.74 7.33
C ASP A 54 -7.75 5.29 7.85
N ILE A 55 -6.69 5.75 7.21
CA ILE A 55 -5.33 5.36 7.54
C ILE A 55 -4.60 6.56 8.15
N PRO A 56 -4.40 6.59 9.47
CA PRO A 56 -3.71 7.70 10.11
C PRO A 56 -2.21 7.69 9.82
N ALA A 57 -1.60 8.86 9.96
CA ALA A 57 -0.16 9.02 9.67
C ALA A 57 0.71 8.13 10.55
N GLU A 58 0.27 7.82 11.76
CA GLU A 58 1.01 6.97 12.69
C GLU A 58 1.17 5.53 12.20
N ASP A 59 0.35 5.12 11.24
CA ASP A 59 0.41 3.77 10.66
C ASP A 59 1.35 3.68 9.46
N ASP A 60 2.03 4.75 9.10
CA ASP A 60 2.97 4.74 7.98
C ASP A 60 4.04 3.66 8.13
N ALA A 61 4.48 3.40 9.37
CA ALA A 61 5.49 2.37 9.62
C ALA A 61 5.00 0.98 9.21
N GLY A 62 3.71 0.71 9.39
CA GLY A 62 3.11 -0.56 8.97
C GLY A 62 2.90 -0.66 7.47
N LEU A 63 2.98 0.46 6.76
CA LEU A 63 2.76 0.51 5.31
C LEU A 63 4.06 0.58 4.52
N ARG A 64 5.19 0.30 5.14
CA ARG A 64 6.50 0.42 4.48
C ARG A 64 6.74 -0.66 3.44
N THR A 65 6.17 -1.84 3.64
CA THR A 65 6.32 -2.98 2.74
C THR A 65 4.96 -3.42 2.23
N LEU A 66 4.97 -4.17 1.13
CA LEU A 66 3.72 -4.76 0.61
C LEU A 66 3.10 -5.72 1.63
N SER A 67 3.94 -6.54 2.25
CA SER A 67 3.48 -7.48 3.29
C SER A 67 2.84 -6.74 4.46
N GLY A 68 3.47 -5.64 4.90
CA GLY A 68 2.92 -4.82 5.98
C GLY A 68 1.59 -4.18 5.60
N CYS A 69 1.47 -3.71 4.35
CA CYS A 69 0.21 -3.16 3.86
C CYS A 69 -0.91 -4.19 3.90
N LEU A 70 -0.62 -5.40 3.42
CA LEU A 70 -1.62 -6.46 3.40
C LEU A 70 -2.04 -6.88 4.80
N ASP A 71 -1.07 -6.97 5.71
CA ASP A 71 -1.38 -7.29 7.11
C ASP A 71 -2.25 -6.22 7.75
N PHE A 72 -1.91 -4.96 7.52
CA PHE A 72 -2.67 -3.84 8.07
C PHE A 72 -4.11 -3.84 7.55
N LEU A 73 -4.26 -3.95 6.23
CA LEU A 73 -5.58 -3.92 5.61
C LEU A 73 -6.41 -5.15 5.97
N SER A 74 -5.78 -6.30 6.01
CA SER A 74 -6.44 -7.54 6.39
C SER A 74 -6.90 -7.50 7.84
N GLY A 75 -6.04 -7.00 8.74
CA GLY A 75 -6.40 -6.82 10.15
C GLY A 75 -7.55 -5.86 10.35
N GLY A 76 -7.55 -4.74 9.61
CA GLY A 76 -8.61 -3.75 9.67
C GLY A 76 -9.94 -4.24 9.14
N LEU A 77 -9.92 -5.22 8.24
CA LEU A 77 -11.12 -5.77 7.64
C LEU A 77 -11.65 -7.00 8.39
N SER A 78 -10.84 -7.59 9.26
CA SER A 78 -11.21 -8.80 9.99
C SER A 78 -12.13 -8.54 11.16
N GLU A 79 -12.29 -7.31 11.53
CA GLU A 79 -13.17 -6.93 12.64
C GLU A 79 -14.55 -6.46 12.12
#